data_2887f35ca62aa2ff3a138bb110cbbef8
#
_entry.id   2887f35ca62aa2ff3a138bb110cbbef8
#
_cell.length_a   1.000
_cell.length_b   1.000
_cell.length_c   1.000
_cell.angle_alpha   90.00
_cell.angle_beta   90.00
_cell.angle_gamma   90.00
#
_symmetry.space_group_name_H-M   'P 1'
#
loop_
_entity.id
_entity.type
_entity.pdbx_description
1 polymer ?
#
loop_
_entity_poly.entity_id
_entity_poly.type
_entity_poly.pdbx_seq_one_letter_code
_entity_poly.pdbx_strand_id
1 'polypeptide(L)'
;LQLRYRKFVNSAFSPKSLNALEPFIEAVSNELIDNFIHRGSCEFLDEFGIPLPIRVISSQLGAPEEDIPLFRKWTEAFVGNLSGQLDREGLLNAARDVIEFQKYFVERMDERREKPEEDILSQIVNASIDGEKPLENAESLSMLSQILVAGNETTAASMTEGIWLLTKNPEQYELIKRDPSPEIISNFVEEVLRYSSP
;
A
#
# COMPACT_ATOMS: atom_id res chain seq x y z
N LEU A 1 -8.00 22.10 -7.74
CA LEU A 1 -8.01 20.70 -8.12
C LEU A 1 -7.33 19.84 -7.04
N GLN A 2 -6.05 20.08 -6.71
CA GLN A 2 -5.29 19.30 -5.72
C GLN A 2 -5.93 19.24 -4.32
N LEU A 3 -6.50 20.36 -3.84
CA LEU A 3 -7.21 20.40 -2.55
C LEU A 3 -8.46 19.51 -2.53
N ARG A 4 -9.15 19.37 -3.67
CA ARG A 4 -10.30 18.48 -3.81
C ARG A 4 -9.88 17.02 -3.61
N TYR A 5 -8.88 16.55 -4.34
CA TYR A 5 -8.40 15.16 -4.21
C TYR A 5 -7.85 14.84 -2.82
N ARG A 6 -7.12 15.79 -2.19
CA ARG A 6 -6.65 15.60 -0.81
C ARG A 6 -7.78 15.38 0.19
N LYS A 7 -8.93 16.04 0.02
CA LYS A 7 -10.09 15.81 0.90
C LYS A 7 -10.62 14.39 0.80
N PHE A 8 -10.70 13.82 -0.42
CA PHE A 8 -11.13 12.43 -0.61
C PHE A 8 -10.14 11.47 0.05
N VAL A 9 -8.84 11.64 -0.21
CA VAL A 9 -7.81 10.81 0.41
C VAL A 9 -7.85 10.93 1.93
N ASN A 10 -7.89 12.14 2.50
CA ASN A 10 -7.92 12.34 3.95
C ASN A 10 -9.18 11.72 4.60
N SER A 11 -10.30 11.67 3.90
CA SER A 11 -11.50 10.98 4.38
C SER A 11 -11.29 9.47 4.47
N ALA A 12 -10.71 8.87 3.43
CA ALA A 12 -10.41 7.45 3.36
C ALA A 12 -9.36 7.00 4.39
N PHE A 13 -8.35 7.84 4.63
CA PHE A 13 -7.27 7.59 5.61
C PHE A 13 -7.50 8.31 6.95
N SER A 14 -8.75 8.35 7.42
CA SER A 14 -9.05 8.93 8.73
C SER A 14 -8.44 8.10 9.87
N PRO A 15 -8.11 8.69 11.04
CA PRO A 15 -7.61 7.93 12.19
C PRO A 15 -8.49 6.74 12.57
N LYS A 16 -9.81 6.89 12.44
CA LYS A 16 -10.76 5.81 12.70
C LYS A 16 -10.60 4.66 11.71
N SER A 17 -10.45 4.95 10.42
CA SER A 17 -10.24 3.93 9.39
C SER A 17 -8.89 3.24 9.57
N LEU A 18 -7.83 3.99 9.91
CA LEU A 18 -6.50 3.43 10.14
C LEU A 18 -6.47 2.49 11.37
N ASN A 19 -7.09 2.90 12.49
CA ASN A 19 -7.16 2.04 13.68
C ASN A 19 -7.96 0.75 13.42
N ALA A 20 -8.93 0.78 12.53
CA ALA A 20 -9.69 -0.41 12.15
C ALA A 20 -8.86 -1.43 11.34
N LEU A 21 -7.74 -1.00 10.74
CA LEU A 21 -6.83 -1.87 9.99
C LEU A 21 -5.82 -2.61 10.87
N GLU A 22 -5.56 -2.13 12.07
CA GLU A 22 -4.52 -2.69 12.94
C GLU A 22 -4.66 -4.20 13.14
N PRO A 23 -5.84 -4.76 13.47
CA PRO A 23 -5.98 -6.21 13.64
C PRO A 23 -5.71 -7.00 12.34
N PHE A 24 -6.06 -6.43 11.18
CA PHE A 24 -5.81 -7.06 9.89
C PHE A 24 -4.30 -7.05 9.57
N ILE A 25 -3.63 -5.92 9.78
CA ILE A 25 -2.19 -5.79 9.58
C ILE A 25 -1.43 -6.75 10.49
N GLU A 26 -1.84 -6.85 11.76
CA GLU A 26 -1.25 -7.79 12.72
C GLU A 26 -1.42 -9.25 12.26
N ALA A 27 -2.63 -9.63 11.82
CA ALA A 27 -2.90 -10.99 11.34
C ALA A 27 -2.05 -11.33 10.11
N VAL A 28 -1.98 -10.44 9.11
CA VAL A 28 -1.16 -10.63 7.91
C VAL A 28 0.32 -10.68 8.26
N SER A 29 0.79 -9.81 9.18
CA SER A 29 2.19 -9.81 9.62
C SER A 29 2.59 -11.12 10.28
N ASN A 30 1.75 -11.64 11.17
CA ASN A 30 1.99 -12.92 11.84
C ASN A 30 2.02 -14.08 10.85
N GLU A 31 1.06 -14.14 9.92
CA GLU A 31 1.04 -15.17 8.87
C GLU A 31 2.32 -15.15 8.02
N LEU A 32 2.78 -13.96 7.59
CA LEU A 32 4.00 -13.84 6.82
C LEU A 32 5.24 -14.26 7.61
N ILE A 33 5.30 -13.91 8.90
CA ILE A 33 6.40 -14.32 9.79
C ILE A 33 6.39 -15.84 9.98
N ASP A 34 5.22 -16.45 10.19
CA ASP A 34 5.08 -17.89 10.39
C ASP A 34 5.62 -18.70 9.19
N ASN A 35 5.55 -18.15 7.98
CA ASN A 35 6.07 -18.80 6.78
C ASN A 35 7.59 -18.99 6.79
N PHE A 36 8.34 -18.17 7.52
CA PHE A 36 9.80 -18.24 7.51
C PHE A 36 10.46 -18.42 8.90
N ILE A 37 9.73 -18.20 10.01
CA ILE A 37 10.32 -18.21 11.35
C ILE A 37 11.04 -19.52 11.66
N HIS A 38 10.52 -20.65 11.19
CA HIS A 38 11.10 -21.96 11.42
C HIS A 38 12.41 -22.22 10.65
N ARG A 39 12.69 -21.44 9.62
CA ARG A 39 13.94 -21.54 8.84
C ARG A 39 15.10 -20.78 9.49
N GLY A 40 14.81 -19.86 10.41
CA GLY A 40 15.79 -19.01 11.07
C GLY A 40 16.43 -17.94 10.16
N SER A 41 15.98 -17.81 8.92
CA SER A 41 16.41 -16.80 7.95
C SER A 41 15.31 -16.56 6.90
N CYS A 42 15.31 -15.36 6.31
CA CYS A 42 14.39 -15.00 5.22
C CYS A 42 15.02 -13.97 4.28
N GLU A 43 14.49 -13.88 3.07
CA GLU A 43 14.67 -12.71 2.21
C GLU A 43 13.58 -11.70 2.56
N PHE A 44 13.90 -10.79 3.50
CA PHE A 44 12.92 -9.93 4.16
C PHE A 44 12.08 -9.10 3.17
N LEU A 45 12.71 -8.57 2.12
CA LEU A 45 12.01 -7.77 1.11
C LEU A 45 10.94 -8.61 0.40
N ASP A 46 11.29 -9.79 -0.09
CA ASP A 46 10.39 -10.63 -0.90
C ASP A 46 9.37 -11.39 -0.05
N GLU A 47 9.72 -11.78 1.18
CA GLU A 47 8.89 -12.64 2.03
C GLU A 47 8.04 -11.85 3.04
N PHE A 48 8.36 -10.57 3.28
CA PHE A 48 7.61 -9.72 4.22
C PHE A 48 7.39 -8.30 3.67
N GLY A 49 8.45 -7.61 3.27
CA GLY A 49 8.44 -6.20 2.92
C GLY A 49 7.48 -5.86 1.78
N ILE A 50 7.47 -6.64 0.70
CA ILE A 50 6.56 -6.47 -0.44
C ILE A 50 5.17 -7.07 -0.16
N PRO A 51 5.04 -8.32 0.36
CA PRO A 51 3.73 -8.94 0.56
C PRO A 51 2.82 -8.19 1.53
N LEU A 52 3.35 -7.64 2.62
CA LEU A 52 2.52 -6.98 3.63
C LEU A 52 1.76 -5.76 3.07
N PRO A 53 2.40 -4.72 2.52
CA PRO A 53 1.68 -3.57 2.02
C PRO A 53 0.76 -3.90 0.84
N ILE A 54 1.14 -4.82 -0.04
CA ILE A 54 0.28 -5.25 -1.16
C ILE A 54 -1.02 -5.88 -0.64
N ARG A 55 -0.95 -6.77 0.35
CA ARG A 55 -2.15 -7.38 0.96
C ARG A 55 -3.03 -6.35 1.65
N VAL A 56 -2.43 -5.39 2.35
CA VAL A 56 -3.17 -4.31 3.01
C VAL A 56 -3.86 -3.42 1.98
N ILE A 57 -3.14 -2.96 0.96
CA ILE A 57 -3.72 -2.08 -0.08
C ILE A 57 -4.79 -2.81 -0.91
N SER A 58 -4.56 -4.05 -1.32
CA SER A 58 -5.54 -4.81 -2.10
C SER A 58 -6.84 -5.01 -1.31
N SER A 59 -6.76 -5.35 -0.03
CA SER A 59 -7.92 -5.45 0.87
C SER A 59 -8.65 -4.11 0.98
N GLN A 60 -7.93 -3.00 1.14
CA GLN A 60 -8.53 -1.67 1.25
C GLN A 60 -9.16 -1.17 -0.06
N LEU A 61 -8.70 -1.68 -1.19
CA LEU A 61 -9.29 -1.42 -2.50
C LEU A 61 -10.39 -2.42 -2.87
N GLY A 62 -10.83 -3.24 -1.91
CA GLY A 62 -11.95 -4.18 -2.07
C GLY A 62 -11.66 -5.36 -2.98
N ALA A 63 -10.37 -5.71 -3.14
CA ALA A 63 -9.97 -6.85 -3.96
C ALA A 63 -9.96 -8.15 -3.15
N PRO A 64 -10.41 -9.27 -3.73
CA PRO A 64 -10.28 -10.59 -3.13
C PRO A 64 -8.81 -11.05 -3.10
N GLU A 65 -8.51 -11.98 -2.20
CA GLU A 65 -7.13 -12.43 -1.96
C GLU A 65 -6.48 -13.09 -3.20
N GLU A 66 -7.25 -13.76 -4.01
CA GLU A 66 -6.80 -14.37 -5.27
C GLU A 66 -6.26 -13.36 -6.28
N ASP A 67 -6.64 -12.09 -6.17
CA ASP A 67 -6.22 -11.01 -7.07
C ASP A 67 -4.91 -10.33 -6.62
N ILE A 68 -4.35 -10.64 -5.44
CA ILE A 68 -3.10 -10.06 -4.94
C ILE A 68 -1.96 -10.10 -5.97
N PRO A 69 -1.73 -11.20 -6.75
CA PRO A 69 -0.70 -11.22 -7.77
C PRO A 69 -0.86 -10.13 -8.86
N LEU A 70 -2.12 -9.73 -9.16
CA LEU A 70 -2.39 -8.65 -10.10
C LEU A 70 -1.92 -7.30 -9.54
N PHE A 71 -2.11 -7.06 -8.26
CA PHE A 71 -1.67 -5.82 -7.60
C PHE A 71 -0.15 -5.66 -7.65
N ARG A 72 0.61 -6.74 -7.44
CA ARG A 72 2.06 -6.74 -7.62
C ARG A 72 2.43 -6.38 -9.06
N LYS A 73 1.86 -7.07 -10.04
CA LYS A 73 2.08 -6.84 -11.46
C LYS A 73 1.79 -5.38 -11.87
N TRP A 74 0.66 -4.83 -11.43
CA TRP A 74 0.28 -3.47 -11.75
C TRP A 74 1.19 -2.44 -11.07
N THR A 75 1.60 -2.66 -9.82
CA THR A 75 2.59 -1.80 -9.14
C THR A 75 3.89 -1.76 -9.94
N GLU A 76 4.43 -2.92 -10.32
CA GLU A 76 5.64 -3.03 -11.13
C GLU A 76 5.50 -2.31 -12.49
N ALA A 77 4.33 -2.41 -13.13
CA ALA A 77 4.05 -1.71 -14.40
C ALA A 77 4.04 -0.18 -14.25
N PHE A 78 3.38 0.34 -13.21
CA PHE A 78 3.35 1.79 -12.94
C PHE A 78 4.73 2.33 -12.60
N VAL A 79 5.47 1.66 -11.73
CA VAL A 79 6.81 2.07 -11.30
C VAL A 79 7.81 1.95 -12.44
N GLY A 80 7.79 0.86 -13.17
CA GLY A 80 8.62 0.68 -14.36
C GLY A 80 8.43 1.80 -15.38
N ASN A 81 7.17 2.22 -15.59
CA ASN A 81 6.86 3.33 -16.48
C ASN A 81 7.38 4.69 -15.97
N LEU A 82 7.33 4.91 -14.63
CA LEU A 82 7.84 6.14 -14.00
C LEU A 82 9.38 6.19 -13.99
N SER A 83 10.05 5.05 -13.88
CA SER A 83 11.53 4.98 -13.82
C SER A 83 12.23 5.43 -15.09
N GLY A 84 11.54 5.39 -16.23
CA GLY A 84 12.11 5.71 -17.55
C GLY A 84 13.17 4.70 -18.02
N GLN A 85 13.29 3.54 -17.38
CA GLN A 85 14.33 2.53 -17.67
C GLN A 85 13.83 1.39 -18.58
N LEU A 86 12.52 1.35 -18.88
CA LEU A 86 11.95 0.32 -19.72
C LEU A 86 12.33 0.56 -21.19
N ASP A 87 12.70 -0.52 -21.87
CA ASP A 87 12.81 -0.52 -23.32
C ASP A 87 11.41 -0.48 -23.99
N ARG A 88 11.38 -0.50 -25.33
CA ARG A 88 10.12 -0.42 -26.08
C ARG A 88 9.16 -1.58 -25.76
N GLU A 89 9.67 -2.77 -25.59
CA GLU A 89 8.86 -3.95 -25.26
C GLU A 89 8.33 -3.86 -23.83
N GLY A 90 9.17 -3.48 -22.87
CA GLY A 90 8.79 -3.22 -21.49
C GLY A 90 7.69 -2.15 -21.38
N LEU A 91 7.80 -1.05 -22.11
CA LEU A 91 6.76 -0.01 -22.16
C LEU A 91 5.43 -0.52 -22.71
N LEU A 92 5.46 -1.38 -23.73
CA LEU A 92 4.23 -1.98 -24.29
C LEU A 92 3.58 -2.95 -23.31
N ASN A 93 4.37 -3.73 -22.58
CA ASN A 93 3.87 -4.64 -21.54
C ASN A 93 3.29 -3.85 -20.36
N ALA A 94 4.01 -2.86 -19.85
CA ALA A 94 3.50 -1.98 -18.81
C ALA A 94 2.18 -1.28 -19.21
N ALA A 95 2.08 -0.81 -20.45
CA ALA A 95 0.83 -0.21 -20.94
C ALA A 95 -0.34 -1.21 -20.97
N ARG A 96 -0.10 -2.48 -21.31
CA ARG A 96 -1.15 -3.53 -21.25
C ARG A 96 -1.61 -3.77 -19.81
N ASP A 97 -0.66 -3.83 -18.87
CA ASP A 97 -0.97 -4.05 -17.46
C ASP A 97 -1.72 -2.87 -16.85
N VAL A 98 -1.38 -1.64 -17.23
CA VAL A 98 -2.14 -0.43 -16.87
C VAL A 98 -3.57 -0.47 -17.41
N ILE A 99 -3.77 -0.92 -18.67
CA ILE A 99 -5.12 -1.06 -19.25
C ILE A 99 -5.91 -2.15 -18.50
N GLU A 100 -5.27 -3.25 -18.12
CA GLU A 100 -5.89 -4.30 -17.32
C GLU A 100 -6.34 -3.77 -15.95
N PHE A 101 -5.47 -3.04 -15.23
CA PHE A 101 -5.80 -2.33 -14.00
C PHE A 101 -7.03 -1.42 -14.18
N GLN A 102 -7.04 -0.60 -15.24
CA GLN A 102 -8.16 0.31 -15.49
C GLN A 102 -9.48 -0.43 -15.71
N LYS A 103 -9.48 -1.51 -16.49
CA LYS A 103 -10.69 -2.34 -16.73
C LYS A 103 -11.18 -2.97 -15.43
N TYR A 104 -10.28 -3.60 -14.68
CA TYR A 104 -10.60 -4.22 -13.40
C TYR A 104 -11.27 -3.23 -12.45
N PHE A 105 -10.68 -2.04 -12.27
CA PHE A 105 -11.24 -1.07 -11.35
C PHE A 105 -12.49 -0.37 -11.87
N VAL A 106 -12.70 -0.23 -13.18
CA VAL A 106 -13.98 0.27 -13.71
C VAL A 106 -15.12 -0.66 -13.31
N GLU A 107 -14.96 -1.96 -13.47
CA GLU A 107 -15.96 -2.97 -13.07
C GLU A 107 -16.21 -2.92 -11.56
N ARG A 108 -15.17 -2.90 -10.75
CA ARG A 108 -15.27 -2.81 -9.29
C ARG A 108 -15.90 -1.49 -8.81
N MET A 109 -15.60 -0.37 -9.46
CA MET A 109 -16.23 0.93 -9.15
C MET A 109 -17.73 0.90 -9.41
N ASP A 110 -18.18 0.28 -10.49
CA ASP A 110 -19.60 0.16 -10.80
C ASP A 110 -20.31 -0.73 -9.76
N GLU A 111 -19.71 -1.86 -9.37
CA GLU A 111 -20.20 -2.70 -8.28
C GLU A 111 -20.34 -1.90 -6.96
N ARG A 112 -19.35 -1.10 -6.60
CA ARG A 112 -19.35 -0.30 -5.34
C ARG A 112 -20.31 0.90 -5.38
N ARG A 113 -20.69 1.39 -6.57
CA ARG A 113 -21.77 2.38 -6.71
C ARG A 113 -23.14 1.77 -6.47
N GLU A 114 -23.35 0.54 -6.95
CA GLU A 114 -24.61 -0.19 -6.74
C GLU A 114 -24.72 -0.74 -5.32
N LYS A 115 -23.61 -1.30 -4.80
CA LYS A 115 -23.52 -1.91 -3.48
C LYS A 115 -22.27 -1.43 -2.74
N PRO A 116 -22.35 -0.34 -1.97
CA PRO A 116 -21.23 0.16 -1.17
C PRO A 116 -20.80 -0.85 -0.10
N GLU A 117 -19.49 -0.94 0.13
CA GLU A 117 -18.87 -1.75 1.19
C GLU A 117 -17.98 -0.89 2.09
N GLU A 118 -17.44 -1.47 3.17
CA GLU A 118 -16.55 -0.76 4.09
C GLU A 118 -15.09 -0.77 3.59
N ASP A 119 -14.86 -0.26 2.37
CA ASP A 119 -13.56 -0.16 1.74
C ASP A 119 -13.27 1.26 1.20
N ILE A 120 -12.01 1.52 0.90
CA ILE A 120 -11.57 2.81 0.33
C ILE A 120 -12.18 3.03 -1.06
N LEU A 121 -12.37 1.97 -1.84
CA LEU A 121 -12.96 2.06 -3.17
C LEU A 121 -14.39 2.63 -3.10
N SER A 122 -15.22 2.09 -2.20
CA SER A 122 -16.58 2.60 -1.95
C SER A 122 -16.58 4.07 -1.53
N GLN A 123 -15.62 4.45 -0.68
CA GLN A 123 -15.48 5.85 -0.25
C GLN A 123 -15.12 6.76 -1.42
N ILE A 124 -14.18 6.36 -2.28
CA ILE A 124 -13.74 7.14 -3.43
C ILE A 124 -14.89 7.36 -4.42
N VAL A 125 -15.66 6.32 -4.75
CA VAL A 125 -16.67 6.40 -5.81
C VAL A 125 -18.01 6.97 -5.37
N ASN A 126 -18.31 6.96 -4.06
CA ASN A 126 -19.59 7.41 -3.53
C ASN A 126 -19.50 8.70 -2.70
N ALA A 127 -18.29 9.15 -2.36
CA ALA A 127 -18.15 10.35 -1.53
C ALA A 127 -18.63 11.59 -2.25
N SER A 128 -19.47 12.36 -1.56
CA SER A 128 -19.79 13.76 -1.91
C SER A 128 -19.22 14.64 -0.81
N ILE A 129 -18.22 15.44 -1.13
CA ILE A 129 -17.53 16.31 -0.17
C ILE A 129 -17.87 17.76 -0.46
N ASP A 130 -18.37 18.49 0.55
CA ASP A 130 -18.75 19.90 0.46
C ASP A 130 -19.80 20.20 -0.64
N GLY A 131 -20.67 19.22 -0.95
CA GLY A 131 -21.69 19.36 -2.00
C GLY A 131 -21.13 19.20 -3.44
N GLU A 132 -19.87 18.87 -3.60
CA GLU A 132 -19.31 18.53 -4.90
C GLU A 132 -19.79 17.15 -5.38
N LYS A 133 -19.84 16.97 -6.70
CA LYS A 133 -20.18 15.67 -7.29
C LYS A 133 -19.11 14.63 -6.96
N PRO A 134 -19.50 13.34 -6.87
CA PRO A 134 -18.53 12.25 -6.80
C PRO A 134 -17.48 12.33 -7.92
N LEU A 135 -16.35 11.68 -7.71
CA LEU A 135 -15.29 11.62 -8.70
C LEU A 135 -15.76 10.85 -9.95
N GLU A 136 -15.37 11.35 -11.12
CA GLU A 136 -15.55 10.61 -12.37
C GLU A 136 -14.59 9.40 -12.44
N ASN A 137 -14.89 8.43 -13.33
CA ASN A 137 -14.05 7.21 -13.45
C ASN A 137 -12.58 7.54 -13.69
N ALA A 138 -12.26 8.50 -14.55
CA ALA A 138 -10.88 8.87 -14.84
C ALA A 138 -10.16 9.47 -13.60
N GLU A 139 -10.87 10.27 -12.81
CA GLU A 139 -10.35 10.86 -11.57
C GLU A 139 -10.15 9.76 -10.51
N SER A 140 -11.11 8.86 -10.36
CA SER A 140 -11.04 7.71 -9.44
C SER A 140 -9.89 6.77 -9.81
N LEU A 141 -9.75 6.40 -11.09
CA LEU A 141 -8.63 5.56 -11.56
C LEU A 141 -7.27 6.20 -11.30
N SER A 142 -7.15 7.51 -11.53
CA SER A 142 -5.90 8.24 -11.21
C SER A 142 -5.60 8.21 -9.71
N MET A 143 -6.62 8.33 -8.86
CA MET A 143 -6.43 8.25 -7.41
C MET A 143 -6.06 6.84 -6.96
N LEU A 144 -6.74 5.81 -7.49
CA LEU A 144 -6.46 4.41 -7.17
C LEU A 144 -5.04 4.01 -7.57
N SER A 145 -4.57 4.43 -8.75
CA SER A 145 -3.19 4.16 -9.18
C SER A 145 -2.15 4.83 -8.27
N GLN A 146 -2.43 6.04 -7.80
CA GLN A 146 -1.54 6.73 -6.85
C GLN A 146 -1.52 6.04 -5.49
N ILE A 147 -2.67 5.59 -4.97
CA ILE A 147 -2.74 4.84 -3.71
C ILE A 147 -1.97 3.52 -3.84
N LEU A 148 -2.16 2.80 -4.95
CA LEU A 148 -1.47 1.54 -5.21
C LEU A 148 0.06 1.71 -5.20
N VAL A 149 0.57 2.66 -5.97
CA VAL A 149 2.01 2.87 -6.10
C VAL A 149 2.62 3.44 -4.82
N ALA A 150 2.04 4.50 -4.28
CA ALA A 150 2.58 5.17 -3.11
C ALA A 150 2.55 4.31 -1.85
N GLY A 151 1.54 3.44 -1.70
CA GLY A 151 1.38 2.61 -0.51
C GLY A 151 2.28 1.37 -0.48
N ASN A 152 2.70 0.85 -1.63
CA ASN A 152 3.45 -0.40 -1.71
C ASN A 152 4.97 -0.19 -1.62
N GLU A 153 5.59 0.50 -2.58
CA GLU A 153 7.05 0.57 -2.68
C GLU A 153 7.70 1.32 -1.53
N THR A 154 7.17 2.48 -1.19
CA THR A 154 7.76 3.29 -0.11
C THR A 154 7.68 2.59 1.23
N THR A 155 6.57 1.89 1.49
CA THR A 155 6.39 1.12 2.73
C THR A 155 7.32 -0.09 2.78
N ALA A 156 7.43 -0.86 1.69
CA ALA A 156 8.35 -1.98 1.58
C ALA A 156 9.81 -1.55 1.77
N ALA A 157 10.21 -0.45 1.11
CA ALA A 157 11.54 0.13 1.23
C ALA A 157 11.83 0.58 2.67
N SER A 158 10.90 1.34 3.30
CA SER A 158 11.06 1.82 4.69
C SER A 158 11.20 0.68 5.69
N MET A 159 10.38 -0.38 5.58
CA MET A 159 10.48 -1.54 6.46
C MET A 159 11.81 -2.27 6.28
N THR A 160 12.24 -2.49 5.03
CA THR A 160 13.50 -3.18 4.72
C THR A 160 14.70 -2.37 5.22
N GLU A 161 14.70 -1.07 4.97
CA GLU A 161 15.72 -0.15 5.47
C GLU A 161 15.76 -0.10 7.00
N GLY A 162 14.59 -0.07 7.65
CA GLY A 162 14.49 -0.10 9.11
C GLY A 162 15.15 -1.36 9.69
N ILE A 163 14.86 -2.53 9.15
CA ILE A 163 15.50 -3.79 9.59
C ILE A 163 16.99 -3.76 9.32
N TRP A 164 17.43 -3.29 8.14
CA TRP A 164 18.84 -3.15 7.82
C TRP A 164 19.57 -2.21 8.79
N LEU A 165 18.98 -1.05 9.11
CA LEU A 165 19.53 -0.09 10.07
C LEU A 165 19.66 -0.70 11.46
N LEU A 166 18.73 -1.53 11.92
CA LEU A 166 18.84 -2.24 13.20
C LEU A 166 20.01 -3.22 13.20
N THR A 167 20.34 -3.85 12.08
CA THR A 167 21.53 -4.70 12.00
C THR A 167 22.85 -3.92 12.10
N LYS A 168 22.84 -2.64 11.72
CA LYS A 168 24.00 -1.74 11.80
C LYS A 168 24.12 -1.04 13.14
N ASN A 169 23.05 -0.97 13.92
CA ASN A 169 22.96 -0.27 15.19
C ASN A 169 22.43 -1.21 16.30
N PRO A 170 23.25 -2.16 16.80
CA PRO A 170 22.80 -3.18 17.75
C PRO A 170 22.22 -2.60 19.04
N GLU A 171 22.69 -1.44 19.49
CA GLU A 171 22.19 -0.76 20.68
C GLU A 171 20.73 -0.30 20.49
N GLN A 172 20.33 0.10 19.27
CA GLN A 172 18.95 0.49 18.95
C GLN A 172 18.07 -0.76 18.87
N TYR A 173 18.57 -1.84 18.30
CA TYR A 173 17.88 -3.12 18.30
C TYR A 173 17.58 -3.60 19.72
N GLU A 174 18.57 -3.59 20.62
CA GLU A 174 18.38 -3.99 22.01
C GLU A 174 17.46 -3.06 22.79
N LEU A 175 17.42 -1.76 22.47
CA LEU A 175 16.47 -0.81 23.03
C LEU A 175 15.03 -1.20 22.67
N ILE A 176 14.74 -1.38 21.38
CA ILE A 176 13.40 -1.76 20.89
C ILE A 176 12.98 -3.11 21.45
N LYS A 177 13.89 -4.10 21.49
CA LYS A 177 13.61 -5.43 22.03
C LYS A 177 13.26 -5.40 23.52
N ARG A 178 13.90 -4.53 24.28
CA ARG A 178 13.67 -4.37 25.72
C ARG A 178 12.39 -3.61 26.02
N ASP A 179 12.07 -2.61 25.23
CA ASP A 179 10.90 -1.73 25.40
C ASP A 179 10.22 -1.47 24.06
N PRO A 180 9.35 -2.39 23.58
CA PRO A 180 8.59 -2.22 22.35
C PRO A 180 7.34 -1.35 22.55
N SER A 181 7.41 -0.32 23.40
CA SER A 181 6.31 0.61 23.61
C SER A 181 5.96 1.37 22.34
N PRO A 182 4.70 1.80 22.15
CA PRO A 182 4.30 2.58 20.98
C PRO A 182 5.14 3.82 20.76
N GLU A 183 5.63 4.46 21.82
CA GLU A 183 6.48 5.64 21.75
C GLU A 183 7.86 5.29 21.13
N ILE A 184 8.51 4.23 21.60
CA ILE A 184 9.81 3.80 21.08
C ILE A 184 9.69 3.34 19.62
N ILE A 185 8.64 2.58 19.29
CA ILE A 185 8.40 2.14 17.91
C ILE A 185 8.11 3.32 16.99
N SER A 186 7.28 4.28 17.41
CA SER A 186 7.00 5.48 16.63
C SER A 186 8.26 6.30 16.36
N ASN A 187 9.09 6.52 17.39
CA ASN A 187 10.35 7.24 17.24
C ASN A 187 11.31 6.51 16.29
N PHE A 188 11.36 5.19 16.34
CA PHE A 188 12.15 4.39 15.41
C PHE A 188 11.66 4.55 13.97
N VAL A 189 10.36 4.46 13.73
CA VAL A 189 9.77 4.64 12.38
C VAL A 189 10.06 6.03 11.83
N GLU A 190 9.86 7.09 12.64
CA GLU A 190 10.16 8.48 12.23
C GLU A 190 11.65 8.65 11.89
N GLU A 191 12.54 8.02 12.66
CA GLU A 191 13.99 8.11 12.39
C GLU A 191 14.38 7.34 11.11
N VAL A 192 13.78 6.19 10.84
CA VAL A 192 13.97 5.49 9.57
C VAL A 192 13.53 6.37 8.40
N LEU A 193 12.34 6.95 8.46
CA LEU A 193 11.81 7.83 7.41
C LEU A 193 12.68 9.06 7.20
N ARG A 194 13.22 9.64 8.30
CA ARG A 194 14.12 10.78 8.24
C ARG A 194 15.47 10.43 7.59
N TYR A 195 16.00 9.25 7.90
CA TYR A 195 17.35 8.83 7.50
C TYR A 195 17.40 8.31 6.07
N SER A 196 16.50 7.42 5.71
CA SER A 196 16.51 6.74 4.40
C SER A 196 15.78 7.51 3.29
N SER A 197 14.80 8.34 3.60
CA SER A 197 14.04 9.13 2.59
C SER A 197 13.56 8.25 1.43
N PRO A 198 12.73 7.21 1.68
CA PRO A 198 12.28 6.27 0.67
C PRO A 198 11.43 6.92 -0.44
#